data_7adb557a1b681efdc2266c308de37dba
#
_entry.id   7adb557a1b681efdc2266c308de37dba
#
_cell.length_a   1.000
_cell.length_b   1.000
_cell.length_c   1.000
_cell.angle_alpha   90.00
_cell.angle_beta   90.00
_cell.angle_gamma   90.00
#
_symmetry.space_group_name_H-M   'P 1'
#
loop_
_entity.id
_entity.type
_entity.pdbx_description
1 polymer ?
#
loop_
_entity_poly.entity_id
_entity_poly.type
_entity_poly.pdbx_seq_one_letter_code
_entity_poly.pdbx_strand_id
1 'polypeptide(L)'
;MPYAHKYANAMTDYGMLGAIKRFLPDEGFLDAAMRGGMSLAKKDIEGITTLLVDAEMKMFQGLKTPVIFLQNVVVDFLLGLGFNEAFRIFANHVKARYNAEPGFITMNMPRLLDVLEALGIENPIVCANINKIGFRMCGGFEAYERALKEKKFRAIAMSVFASGAIPPKEAIEWVCRQPNIESIVFGASGRGNIRSTRELVDRYWPTAPPVAA
;
A
#
# COMPACT_ATOMS: atom_id res chain seq x y z
N MET A 1 -0.88 -3.70 -16.74
CA MET A 1 -1.68 -3.09 -15.65
C MET A 1 -3.16 -3.51 -15.76
N PRO A 2 -3.54 -4.75 -15.42
CA PRO A 2 -4.91 -5.20 -15.67
C PRO A 2 -5.94 -4.77 -14.61
N TYR A 3 -5.51 -4.47 -13.38
CA TYR A 3 -6.45 -4.25 -12.27
C TYR A 3 -7.00 -2.82 -12.19
N ALA A 4 -6.19 -1.79 -12.36
CA ALA A 4 -6.65 -0.39 -12.31
C ALA A 4 -7.68 -0.09 -13.41
N HIS A 5 -7.53 -0.67 -14.62
CA HIS A 5 -8.53 -0.55 -15.69
C HIS A 5 -9.84 -1.26 -15.35
N LYS A 6 -9.81 -2.39 -14.64
CA LYS A 6 -11.05 -3.09 -14.23
C LYS A 6 -11.89 -2.25 -13.27
N TYR A 7 -11.26 -1.61 -12.28
CA TYR A 7 -11.97 -0.74 -11.33
C TYR A 7 -12.43 0.57 -12.00
N ALA A 8 -11.58 1.21 -12.79
CA ALA A 8 -11.93 2.43 -13.50
C ALA A 8 -13.08 2.21 -14.50
N ASN A 9 -13.01 1.15 -15.31
CA ASN A 9 -14.07 0.81 -16.26
C ASN A 9 -15.36 0.39 -15.56
N ALA A 10 -15.29 -0.34 -14.45
CA ALA A 10 -16.50 -0.70 -13.69
C ALA A 10 -17.16 0.54 -13.05
N MET A 11 -16.39 1.53 -12.61
CA MET A 11 -16.96 2.79 -12.10
C MET A 11 -17.55 3.66 -13.21
N THR A 12 -16.97 3.68 -14.41
CA THR A 12 -17.47 4.43 -15.56
C THR A 12 -18.69 3.76 -16.19
N ASP A 13 -18.69 2.43 -16.33
CA ASP A 13 -19.73 1.70 -17.08
C ASP A 13 -20.98 1.41 -16.24
N TYR A 14 -20.84 1.27 -14.93
CA TYR A 14 -21.93 0.81 -14.05
C TYR A 14 -22.23 1.74 -12.87
N GLY A 15 -21.49 2.84 -12.72
CA GLY A 15 -21.56 3.68 -11.53
C GLY A 15 -21.05 2.97 -10.27
N MET A 16 -21.00 3.68 -9.13
CA MET A 16 -20.45 3.14 -7.89
C MET A 16 -21.20 1.92 -7.36
N LEU A 17 -22.55 1.92 -7.43
CA LEU A 17 -23.38 0.78 -7.03
C LEU A 17 -23.22 -0.44 -7.94
N GLY A 18 -23.08 -0.22 -9.24
CA GLY A 18 -22.84 -1.30 -10.19
C GLY A 18 -21.43 -1.89 -10.07
N ALA A 19 -20.43 -1.10 -9.76
CA ALA A 19 -19.10 -1.58 -9.47
C ALA A 19 -19.08 -2.44 -8.20
N ILE A 20 -19.70 -1.99 -7.13
CA ILE A 20 -19.87 -2.75 -5.87
C ILE A 20 -20.57 -4.09 -6.15
N LYS A 21 -21.66 -4.10 -6.93
CA LYS A 21 -22.40 -5.29 -7.29
C LYS A 21 -21.56 -6.33 -8.04
N ARG A 22 -20.64 -5.90 -8.89
CA ARG A 22 -19.79 -6.79 -9.70
C ARG A 22 -18.66 -7.45 -8.90
N PHE A 23 -18.24 -6.84 -7.80
CA PHE A 23 -17.10 -7.30 -6.99
C PHE A 23 -17.51 -7.98 -5.69
N LEU A 24 -18.79 -7.94 -5.31
CA LEU A 24 -19.30 -8.66 -4.14
C LEU A 24 -19.79 -10.06 -4.54
N PRO A 25 -19.33 -11.14 -3.87
CA PRO A 25 -19.90 -12.49 -4.05
C PRO A 25 -21.35 -12.56 -3.57
N ASP A 26 -22.16 -13.41 -4.22
CA ASP A 26 -23.63 -13.37 -4.24
C ASP A 26 -24.40 -13.44 -2.91
N GLU A 27 -23.87 -14.03 -1.83
CA GLU A 27 -24.66 -14.32 -0.63
C GLU A 27 -24.67 -13.24 0.48
N GLY A 28 -23.91 -12.21 0.37
CA GLY A 28 -23.91 -11.07 1.32
C GLY A 28 -24.21 -9.74 0.65
N PHE A 29 -24.51 -9.79 -0.64
CA PHE A 29 -24.62 -8.58 -1.46
C PHE A 29 -25.77 -7.66 -1.04
N LEU A 30 -26.96 -8.22 -0.77
CA LEU A 30 -28.13 -7.41 -0.34
C LEU A 30 -27.89 -6.75 1.00
N ASP A 31 -27.29 -7.46 1.95
CA ASP A 31 -26.95 -6.92 3.25
C ASP A 31 -25.82 -5.87 3.16
N ALA A 32 -24.79 -6.15 2.37
CA ALA A 32 -23.69 -5.23 2.12
C ALA A 32 -24.16 -3.98 1.33
N ALA A 33 -25.03 -4.15 0.34
CA ALA A 33 -25.60 -3.04 -0.42
C ALA A 33 -26.55 -2.18 0.42
N MET A 34 -27.37 -2.79 1.31
CA MET A 34 -28.20 -2.04 2.26
C MET A 34 -27.34 -1.27 3.28
N ARG A 35 -26.33 -1.90 3.84
CA ARG A 35 -25.39 -1.25 4.75
C ARG A 35 -24.64 -0.11 4.06
N GLY A 36 -24.10 -0.35 2.85
CA GLY A 36 -23.42 0.65 2.06
C GLY A 36 -24.32 1.82 1.65
N GLY A 37 -25.56 1.54 1.24
CA GLY A 37 -26.54 2.56 0.92
C GLY A 37 -26.93 3.43 2.13
N MET A 38 -27.11 2.82 3.29
CA MET A 38 -27.35 3.56 4.55
C MET A 38 -26.13 4.38 4.98
N SER A 39 -24.92 3.83 4.85
CA SER A 39 -23.68 4.54 5.16
C SER A 39 -23.47 5.74 4.25
N LEU A 40 -23.73 5.60 2.95
CA LEU A 40 -23.66 6.72 1.99
C LEU A 40 -24.66 7.82 2.32
N ALA A 41 -25.89 7.45 2.67
CA ALA A 41 -26.94 8.41 3.04
C ALA A 41 -26.60 9.20 4.31
N LYS A 42 -25.91 8.57 5.26
CA LYS A 42 -25.44 9.20 6.51
C LYS A 42 -24.06 9.85 6.38
N LYS A 43 -23.41 9.79 5.20
CA LYS A 43 -22.00 10.17 5.04
C LYS A 43 -21.07 9.43 6.01
N ASP A 44 -21.40 8.17 6.31
CA ASP A 44 -20.67 7.33 7.26
C ASP A 44 -19.43 6.74 6.58
N ILE A 45 -18.32 7.44 6.70
CA ILE A 45 -17.01 7.01 6.17
C ILE A 45 -16.57 5.69 6.80
N GLU A 46 -16.88 5.47 8.08
CA GLU A 46 -16.51 4.24 8.78
C GLU A 46 -17.22 3.02 8.18
N GLY A 47 -18.54 3.08 8.03
CA GLY A 47 -19.32 1.99 7.44
C GLY A 47 -18.89 1.67 6.02
N ILE A 48 -18.60 2.69 5.20
CA ILE A 48 -18.12 2.49 3.83
C ILE A 48 -16.72 1.84 3.82
N THR A 49 -15.80 2.37 4.62
CA THR A 49 -14.41 1.87 4.65
C THR A 49 -14.37 0.41 5.12
N THR A 50 -15.05 0.09 6.21
CA THR A 50 -15.07 -1.28 6.76
C THR A 50 -15.75 -2.26 5.82
N LEU A 51 -16.85 -1.86 5.17
CA LEU A 51 -17.54 -2.67 4.18
C LEU A 51 -16.66 -3.03 2.99
N LEU A 52 -15.92 -2.05 2.45
CA LEU A 52 -15.03 -2.29 1.32
C LEU A 52 -13.87 -3.22 1.70
N VAL A 53 -13.28 -3.03 2.87
CA VAL A 53 -12.23 -3.93 3.38
C VAL A 53 -12.76 -5.35 3.54
N ASP A 54 -13.92 -5.52 4.17
CA ASP A 54 -14.52 -6.85 4.39
C ASP A 54 -14.87 -7.55 3.07
N ALA A 55 -15.31 -6.79 2.06
CA ALA A 55 -15.61 -7.33 0.74
C ALA A 55 -14.36 -7.88 0.03
N GLU A 56 -13.26 -7.10 0.04
CA GLU A 56 -11.98 -7.52 -0.55
C GLU A 56 -11.37 -8.71 0.22
N MET A 57 -11.47 -8.70 1.55
CA MET A 57 -10.90 -9.75 2.40
C MET A 57 -11.61 -11.10 2.30
N LYS A 58 -12.84 -11.17 1.74
CA LYS A 58 -13.51 -12.45 1.47
C LYS A 58 -12.69 -13.39 0.60
N MET A 59 -11.94 -12.86 -0.36
CA MET A 59 -11.08 -13.66 -1.25
C MET A 59 -9.90 -14.30 -0.54
N PHE A 60 -9.54 -13.81 0.64
CA PHE A 60 -8.42 -14.29 1.46
C PHE A 60 -8.87 -15.14 2.65
N GLN A 61 -10.15 -15.49 2.70
CA GLN A 61 -10.71 -16.30 3.78
C GLN A 61 -9.99 -17.65 3.92
N GLY A 62 -9.57 -17.99 5.14
CA GLY A 62 -8.79 -19.20 5.42
C GLY A 62 -7.28 -19.08 5.17
N LEU A 63 -6.80 -17.95 4.64
CA LEU A 63 -5.39 -17.69 4.45
C LEU A 63 -4.83 -16.89 5.64
N LYS A 64 -3.55 -17.14 5.97
CA LYS A 64 -2.82 -16.32 6.95
C LYS A 64 -2.41 -15.00 6.30
N THR A 65 -2.99 -13.90 6.74
CA THR A 65 -2.74 -12.55 6.24
C THR A 65 -2.17 -11.66 7.35
N PRO A 66 -0.86 -11.74 7.66
CA PRO A 66 -0.28 -10.98 8.78
C PRO A 66 -0.28 -9.47 8.56
N VAL A 67 -0.29 -9.02 7.31
CA VAL A 67 -0.38 -7.61 6.93
C VAL A 67 -1.45 -7.45 5.86
N ILE A 68 -2.31 -6.44 6.00
CA ILE A 68 -3.31 -6.07 5.01
C ILE A 68 -3.01 -4.66 4.53
N PHE A 69 -2.80 -4.50 3.22
CA PHE A 69 -2.44 -3.23 2.61
C PHE A 69 -3.63 -2.50 2.00
N LEU A 70 -3.78 -1.22 2.34
CA LEU A 70 -4.61 -0.31 1.58
C LEU A 70 -3.89 0.08 0.29
N GLN A 71 -4.53 -0.12 -0.86
CA GLN A 71 -3.93 0.09 -2.19
C GLN A 71 -3.64 1.56 -2.47
N ASN A 72 -2.59 1.81 -3.26
CA ASN A 72 -2.15 3.16 -3.60
C ASN A 72 -3.24 4.04 -4.26
N VAL A 73 -4.08 3.46 -5.12
CA VAL A 73 -5.18 4.22 -5.74
C VAL A 73 -6.13 4.79 -4.68
N VAL A 74 -6.47 3.98 -3.66
CA VAL A 74 -7.34 4.42 -2.56
C VAL A 74 -6.60 5.40 -1.65
N VAL A 75 -5.36 5.07 -1.26
CA VAL A 75 -4.56 5.93 -0.38
C VAL A 75 -4.36 7.30 -1.00
N ASP A 76 -3.88 7.37 -2.24
CA ASP A 76 -3.56 8.64 -2.90
C ASP A 76 -4.84 9.45 -3.20
N PHE A 77 -5.96 8.79 -3.48
CA PHE A 77 -7.26 9.44 -3.62
C PHE A 77 -7.76 10.06 -2.30
N LEU A 78 -7.70 9.30 -1.20
CA LEU A 78 -8.08 9.80 0.12
C LEU A 78 -7.19 10.97 0.58
N LEU A 79 -5.88 10.89 0.33
CA LEU A 79 -4.93 11.98 0.58
C LEU A 79 -5.27 13.24 -0.24
N GLY A 80 -5.63 13.05 -1.52
CA GLY A 80 -6.00 14.14 -2.42
C GLY A 80 -7.28 14.86 -1.98
N LEU A 81 -8.25 14.13 -1.45
CA LEU A 81 -9.51 14.67 -0.94
C LEU A 81 -9.44 15.16 0.52
N GLY A 82 -8.35 14.90 1.24
CA GLY A 82 -8.23 15.22 2.65
C GLY A 82 -9.07 14.35 3.59
N PHE A 83 -9.51 13.16 3.14
CA PHE A 83 -10.27 12.20 3.95
C PHE A 83 -9.34 11.36 4.84
N ASN A 84 -8.53 12.02 5.63
CA ASN A 84 -7.46 11.41 6.41
C ASN A 84 -7.98 10.42 7.47
N GLU A 85 -9.17 10.68 8.05
CA GLU A 85 -9.78 9.84 9.06
C GLU A 85 -9.99 8.37 8.58
N ALA A 86 -10.19 8.17 7.29
CA ALA A 86 -10.34 6.85 6.70
C ALA A 86 -9.11 5.94 6.96
N PHE A 87 -7.91 6.50 7.09
CA PHE A 87 -6.70 5.72 7.41
C PHE A 87 -6.73 5.16 8.82
N ARG A 88 -7.24 5.94 9.80
CA ARG A 88 -7.41 5.49 11.17
C ARG A 88 -8.50 4.42 11.28
N ILE A 89 -9.61 4.61 10.59
CA ILE A 89 -10.71 3.64 10.51
C ILE A 89 -10.19 2.32 9.91
N PHE A 90 -9.49 2.37 8.78
CA PHE A 90 -8.86 1.21 8.15
C PHE A 90 -7.92 0.49 9.11
N ALA A 91 -7.00 1.22 9.74
CA ALA A 91 -6.01 0.64 10.64
C ALA A 91 -6.66 -0.06 11.85
N ASN A 92 -7.66 0.57 12.46
CA ASN A 92 -8.38 0.00 13.59
C ASN A 92 -9.19 -1.24 13.18
N HIS A 93 -9.87 -1.19 12.04
CA HIS A 93 -10.66 -2.31 11.53
C HIS A 93 -9.80 -3.52 11.21
N VAL A 94 -8.66 -3.33 10.53
CA VAL A 94 -7.70 -4.41 10.20
C VAL A 94 -7.18 -5.08 11.47
N LYS A 95 -6.79 -4.31 12.47
CA LYS A 95 -6.33 -4.84 13.76
C LYS A 95 -7.43 -5.60 14.49
N ALA A 96 -8.59 -5.00 14.63
CA ALA A 96 -9.69 -5.55 15.44
C ALA A 96 -10.35 -6.78 14.77
N ARG A 97 -10.56 -6.73 13.45
CA ARG A 97 -11.33 -7.74 12.72
C ARG A 97 -10.49 -8.92 12.24
N TYR A 98 -9.27 -8.65 11.80
CA TYR A 98 -8.40 -9.62 11.11
C TYR A 98 -7.18 -10.03 11.93
N ASN A 99 -6.94 -9.39 13.07
CA ASN A 99 -5.73 -9.57 13.87
C ASN A 99 -4.46 -9.45 13.00
N ALA A 100 -4.46 -8.48 12.08
CA ALA A 100 -3.41 -8.21 11.12
C ALA A 100 -2.86 -6.80 11.32
N GLU A 101 -1.64 -6.54 10.81
CA GLU A 101 -1.08 -5.20 10.77
C GLU A 101 -1.60 -4.43 9.56
N PRO A 102 -1.99 -3.15 9.73
CA PRO A 102 -2.34 -2.28 8.61
C PRO A 102 -1.09 -1.81 7.89
N GLY A 103 -1.08 -1.96 6.56
CA GLY A 103 -0.08 -1.41 5.69
C GLY A 103 -0.69 -0.42 4.69
N PHE A 104 0.12 0.48 4.15
CA PHE A 104 -0.33 1.51 3.22
C PHE A 104 0.57 1.52 1.99
N ILE A 105 -0.03 1.53 0.79
CA ILE A 105 0.72 1.67 -0.45
C ILE A 105 0.46 3.07 -1.02
N THR A 106 1.50 3.82 -1.39
CA THR A 106 1.35 5.19 -1.88
C THR A 106 2.38 5.57 -2.92
N MET A 107 2.05 6.53 -3.76
CA MET A 107 2.99 7.26 -4.61
C MET A 107 3.49 8.55 -3.96
N ASN A 108 2.92 8.96 -2.81
CA ASN A 108 3.29 10.18 -2.09
C ASN A 108 3.61 9.87 -0.63
N MET A 109 4.74 9.19 -0.42
CA MET A 109 5.18 8.74 0.91
C MET A 109 5.36 9.89 1.91
N PRO A 110 6.00 11.02 1.59
CA PRO A 110 6.20 12.09 2.57
C PRO A 110 4.88 12.61 3.13
N ARG A 111 3.92 12.92 2.26
CA ARG A 111 2.60 13.40 2.69
C ARG A 111 1.82 12.36 3.47
N LEU A 112 1.87 11.09 3.06
CA LEU A 112 1.20 10.02 3.81
C LEU A 112 1.75 9.91 5.23
N LEU A 113 3.08 9.93 5.39
CA LEU A 113 3.72 9.85 6.70
C LEU A 113 3.31 11.01 7.62
N ASP A 114 3.22 12.24 7.10
CA ASP A 114 2.73 13.39 7.87
C ASP A 114 1.30 13.18 8.36
N VAL A 115 0.45 12.62 7.52
CA VAL A 115 -0.96 12.33 7.86
C VAL A 115 -1.04 11.20 8.89
N LEU A 116 -0.31 10.11 8.71
CA LEU A 116 -0.32 8.97 9.65
C LEU A 116 0.20 9.37 11.02
N GLU A 117 1.24 10.20 11.08
CA GLU A 117 1.78 10.77 12.32
C GLU A 117 0.73 11.65 13.02
N ALA A 118 0.06 12.55 12.30
CA ALA A 118 -1.01 13.39 12.84
C ALA A 118 -2.21 12.57 13.37
N LEU A 119 -2.45 11.38 12.83
CA LEU A 119 -3.48 10.45 13.30
C LEU A 119 -3.02 9.55 14.46
N GLY A 120 -1.78 9.66 14.92
CA GLY A 120 -1.22 8.81 15.97
C GLY A 120 -0.97 7.36 15.54
N ILE A 121 -0.80 7.10 14.24
CA ILE A 121 -0.44 5.77 13.72
C ILE A 121 1.08 5.65 13.77
N GLU A 122 1.58 5.03 14.83
CA GLU A 122 3.00 4.88 15.09
C GLU A 122 3.64 3.76 14.28
N ASN A 123 4.86 4.01 13.80
CA ASN A 123 5.70 3.04 13.08
C ASN A 123 4.95 2.27 11.97
N PRO A 124 4.23 2.96 11.05
CA PRO A 124 3.40 2.29 10.04
C PRO A 124 4.23 1.52 9.03
N ILE A 125 3.64 0.47 8.43
CA ILE A 125 4.20 -0.21 7.26
C ILE A 125 3.78 0.60 6.03
N VAL A 126 4.76 1.14 5.29
CA VAL A 126 4.50 1.93 4.09
C VAL A 126 5.27 1.36 2.90
N CYS A 127 4.51 0.92 1.88
CA CYS A 127 5.07 0.52 0.59
C CYS A 127 5.00 1.70 -0.39
N ALA A 128 6.16 2.15 -0.88
CA ALA A 128 6.22 3.33 -1.75
C ALA A 128 7.23 3.15 -2.89
N ASN A 129 7.07 3.95 -3.96
CA ASN A 129 8.08 4.03 -4.99
C ASN A 129 9.36 4.63 -4.40
N ILE A 130 10.41 3.85 -4.30
CA ILE A 130 11.73 4.30 -3.82
C ILE A 130 12.78 3.84 -4.82
N ASN A 131 13.33 4.78 -5.58
CA ASN A 131 14.33 4.51 -6.61
C ASN A 131 15.26 5.69 -6.83
N LYS A 132 16.42 5.43 -7.39
CA LYS A 132 17.52 6.38 -7.54
C LYS A 132 17.20 7.62 -8.39
N ILE A 133 16.21 7.55 -9.29
CA ILE A 133 15.92 8.62 -10.24
C ILE A 133 14.61 9.36 -9.97
N GLY A 134 13.95 9.11 -8.82
CA GLY A 134 12.70 9.79 -8.46
C GLY A 134 11.47 9.37 -9.27
N PHE A 135 11.53 8.21 -9.95
CA PHE A 135 10.42 7.73 -10.78
C PHE A 135 9.18 7.48 -9.93
N ARG A 136 8.07 8.20 -10.24
CA ARG A 136 6.79 8.14 -9.53
C ARG A 136 6.90 8.43 -8.02
N MET A 137 7.88 9.20 -7.61
CA MET A 137 8.04 9.66 -6.23
C MET A 137 7.40 11.06 -6.10
N CYS A 138 6.08 11.08 -5.84
CA CYS A 138 5.32 12.32 -5.71
C CYS A 138 5.75 13.08 -4.46
N GLY A 139 6.01 14.39 -4.60
CA GLY A 139 6.62 15.22 -3.57
C GLY A 139 8.11 15.47 -3.79
N GLY A 140 8.73 14.71 -4.72
CA GLY A 140 10.12 14.88 -5.14
C GLY A 140 11.12 14.05 -4.34
N PHE A 141 12.28 13.85 -4.94
CA PHE A 141 13.35 12.99 -4.43
C PHE A 141 13.85 13.44 -3.05
N GLU A 142 14.08 14.73 -2.87
CA GLU A 142 14.59 15.32 -1.63
C GLU A 142 13.61 15.14 -0.44
N ALA A 143 12.30 15.23 -0.71
CA ALA A 143 11.29 14.99 0.32
C ALA A 143 11.29 13.53 0.78
N TYR A 144 11.51 12.58 -0.14
CA TYR A 144 11.65 11.17 0.18
C TYR A 144 12.93 10.88 0.98
N GLU A 145 14.07 11.44 0.59
CA GLU A 145 15.31 11.29 1.35
C GLU A 145 15.18 11.79 2.78
N ARG A 146 14.56 12.96 2.96
CA ARG A 146 14.28 13.54 4.26
C ARG A 146 13.37 12.64 5.08
N ALA A 147 12.26 12.16 4.51
CA ALA A 147 11.33 11.27 5.19
C ALA A 147 11.98 9.95 5.61
N LEU A 148 12.81 9.35 4.76
CA LEU A 148 13.56 8.13 5.08
C LEU A 148 14.55 8.33 6.23
N LYS A 149 15.13 9.52 6.39
CA LYS A 149 16.10 9.83 7.45
C LYS A 149 15.44 10.24 8.78
N GLU A 150 14.34 10.99 8.73
CA GLU A 150 13.78 11.69 9.89
C GLU A 150 12.52 11.04 10.47
N LYS A 151 11.75 10.30 9.65
CA LYS A 151 10.49 9.68 10.08
C LYS A 151 10.70 8.25 10.56
N LYS A 152 9.93 7.85 11.57
CA LYS A 152 9.92 6.47 12.07
C LYS A 152 8.79 5.68 11.40
N PHE A 153 9.16 4.74 10.53
CA PHE A 153 8.23 3.85 9.85
C PHE A 153 8.99 2.64 9.28
N ARG A 154 8.25 1.62 8.83
CA ARG A 154 8.79 0.42 8.18
C ARG A 154 8.59 0.53 6.68
N ALA A 155 9.65 0.85 5.95
CA ALA A 155 9.56 1.08 4.52
C ALA A 155 9.70 -0.20 3.71
N ILE A 156 8.80 -0.38 2.73
CA ILE A 156 8.90 -1.37 1.67
C ILE A 156 9.11 -0.63 0.37
N ALA A 157 10.28 -0.82 -0.25
CA ALA A 157 10.59 -0.17 -1.51
C ALA A 157 9.94 -0.91 -2.69
N MET A 158 9.12 -0.23 -3.48
CA MET A 158 8.62 -0.73 -4.77
C MET A 158 9.15 0.13 -5.93
N SER A 159 8.99 -0.35 -7.17
CA SER A 159 9.44 0.33 -8.40
C SER A 159 10.94 0.66 -8.40
N VAL A 160 11.75 -0.14 -7.70
CA VAL A 160 13.18 0.08 -7.52
C VAL A 160 13.96 0.16 -8.84
N PHE A 161 13.50 -0.53 -9.87
CA PHE A 161 14.09 -0.50 -11.22
C PHE A 161 13.57 0.65 -12.09
N ALA A 162 12.72 1.54 -11.57
CA ALA A 162 12.10 2.65 -12.28
C ALA A 162 11.56 2.23 -13.67
N SER A 163 10.79 1.15 -13.71
CA SER A 163 10.24 0.55 -14.96
C SER A 163 11.31 0.07 -15.96
N GLY A 164 12.51 -0.27 -15.47
CA GLY A 164 13.63 -0.74 -16.30
C GLY A 164 14.58 0.38 -16.72
N ALA A 165 14.40 1.61 -16.26
CA ALA A 165 15.29 2.73 -16.54
C ALA A 165 16.61 2.67 -15.78
N ILE A 166 16.72 1.86 -14.74
CA ILE A 166 17.93 1.67 -13.94
C ILE A 166 18.41 0.23 -14.07
N PRO A 167 19.71 -0.01 -14.35
CA PRO A 167 20.28 -1.37 -14.33
C PRO A 167 20.04 -2.06 -12.98
N PRO A 168 19.68 -3.36 -12.94
CA PRO A 168 19.32 -4.06 -11.72
C PRO A 168 20.36 -3.97 -10.59
N LYS A 169 21.65 -4.13 -10.94
CA LYS A 169 22.75 -4.01 -9.96
C LYS A 169 22.75 -2.63 -9.30
N GLU A 170 22.70 -1.59 -10.09
CA GLU A 170 22.72 -0.19 -9.61
C GLU A 170 21.50 0.13 -8.74
N ALA A 171 20.33 -0.31 -9.19
CA ALA A 171 19.07 -0.09 -8.47
C ALA A 171 19.07 -0.76 -7.08
N ILE A 172 19.45 -2.05 -7.02
CA ILE A 172 19.48 -2.81 -5.76
C ILE A 172 20.58 -2.28 -4.83
N GLU A 173 21.78 -2.03 -5.35
CA GLU A 173 22.87 -1.46 -4.54
C GLU A 173 22.49 -0.11 -3.94
N TRP A 174 21.79 0.75 -4.71
CA TRP A 174 21.35 2.04 -4.20
C TRP A 174 20.26 1.90 -3.13
N VAL A 175 19.20 1.11 -3.38
CA VAL A 175 18.08 0.99 -2.45
C VAL A 175 18.48 0.31 -1.14
N CYS A 176 19.37 -0.69 -1.17
CA CYS A 176 19.87 -1.36 0.03
C CYS A 176 20.73 -0.45 0.95
N ARG A 177 21.20 0.69 0.44
CA ARG A 177 21.94 1.69 1.22
C ARG A 177 21.05 2.78 1.84
N GLN A 178 19.75 2.79 1.49
CA GLN A 178 18.84 3.79 2.05
C GLN A 178 18.47 3.43 3.49
N PRO A 179 18.33 4.40 4.39
CA PRO A 179 17.88 4.15 5.75
C PRO A 179 16.43 3.68 5.78
N ASN A 180 16.06 2.92 6.82
CA ASN A 180 14.70 2.48 7.11
C ASN A 180 14.03 1.57 6.06
N ILE A 181 14.74 1.08 5.04
CA ILE A 181 14.20 0.09 4.11
C ILE A 181 14.26 -1.30 4.76
N GLU A 182 13.11 -1.90 5.03
CA GLU A 182 13.00 -3.25 5.61
C GLU A 182 12.76 -4.32 4.56
N SER A 183 12.23 -3.95 3.38
CA SER A 183 11.89 -4.92 2.34
C SER A 183 11.85 -4.27 0.95
N ILE A 184 12.00 -5.11 -0.07
CA ILE A 184 11.91 -4.72 -1.48
C ILE A 184 10.87 -5.57 -2.18
N VAL A 185 9.96 -4.93 -2.91
CA VAL A 185 8.98 -5.60 -3.79
C VAL A 185 9.37 -5.33 -5.24
N PHE A 186 9.53 -6.38 -6.01
CA PHE A 186 9.86 -6.26 -7.44
C PHE A 186 9.05 -7.23 -8.30
N GLY A 187 8.76 -6.80 -9.53
CA GLY A 187 8.21 -7.65 -10.56
C GLY A 187 9.30 -8.33 -11.37
N ALA A 188 9.07 -9.56 -11.82
CA ALA A 188 9.99 -10.26 -12.70
C ALA A 188 9.23 -11.04 -13.77
N SER A 189 9.76 -11.08 -15.00
CA SER A 189 9.17 -11.78 -16.14
C SER A 189 9.50 -13.26 -16.20
N GLY A 190 10.43 -13.75 -15.37
CA GLY A 190 10.84 -15.14 -15.37
C GLY A 190 11.72 -15.51 -14.19
N ARG A 191 11.86 -16.83 -13.96
CA ARG A 191 12.62 -17.40 -12.84
C ARG A 191 14.09 -16.93 -12.79
N GLY A 192 14.74 -16.74 -13.96
CA GLY A 192 16.10 -16.23 -14.04
C GLY A 192 16.22 -14.83 -13.45
N ASN A 193 15.27 -13.94 -13.79
CA ASN A 193 15.25 -12.58 -13.28
C ASN A 193 14.98 -12.54 -11.77
N ILE A 194 14.11 -13.42 -11.26
CA ILE A 194 13.89 -13.53 -9.81
C ILE A 194 15.18 -13.92 -9.10
N ARG A 195 15.87 -14.97 -9.60
CA ARG A 195 17.11 -15.45 -9.02
C ARG A 195 18.20 -14.36 -9.03
N SER A 196 18.44 -13.73 -10.17
CA SER A 196 19.46 -12.67 -10.31
C SER A 196 19.17 -11.48 -9.39
N THR A 197 17.90 -11.07 -9.28
CA THR A 197 17.53 -9.97 -8.37
C THR A 197 17.73 -10.37 -6.91
N ARG A 198 17.35 -11.59 -6.53
CA ARG A 198 17.58 -12.10 -5.18
C ARG A 198 19.07 -12.15 -4.82
N GLU A 199 19.92 -12.66 -5.73
CA GLU A 199 21.38 -12.70 -5.53
C GLU A 199 21.96 -11.29 -5.32
N LEU A 200 21.44 -10.27 -6.00
CA LEU A 200 21.81 -8.88 -5.78
C LEU A 200 21.36 -8.37 -4.42
N VAL A 201 20.12 -8.67 -4.02
CA VAL A 201 19.62 -8.31 -2.70
C VAL A 201 20.47 -8.98 -1.62
N ASP A 202 20.69 -10.29 -1.68
CA ASP A 202 21.51 -11.03 -0.72
C ASP A 202 22.95 -10.46 -0.62
N ARG A 203 23.49 -9.92 -1.71
CA ARG A 203 24.81 -9.29 -1.74
C ARG A 203 24.88 -7.90 -1.11
N TYR A 204 23.88 -7.07 -1.34
CA TYR A 204 23.92 -5.65 -0.97
C TYR A 204 23.07 -5.33 0.26
N TRP A 205 22.20 -6.24 0.70
CA TRP A 205 21.42 -6.03 1.91
C TRP A 205 22.36 -5.93 3.11
N PRO A 206 22.29 -4.87 3.92
CA PRO A 206 23.13 -4.75 5.09
C PRO A 206 22.88 -5.96 6.00
N THR A 207 23.91 -6.76 6.23
CA THR A 207 23.90 -7.72 7.33
C THR A 207 23.60 -6.93 8.59
N ALA A 208 22.62 -7.40 9.39
CA ALA A 208 22.21 -6.71 10.61
C ALA A 208 23.44 -6.25 11.37
N PRO A 209 23.47 -5.00 11.89
CA PRO A 209 24.55 -4.57 12.76
C PRO A 209 24.66 -5.59 13.89
N PRO A 210 25.87 -5.98 14.32
CA PRO A 210 26.01 -6.89 15.44
C PRO A 210 25.19 -6.32 16.60
N VAL A 211 24.29 -7.15 17.14
CA VAL A 211 23.54 -6.82 18.34
C VAL A 211 24.57 -6.38 19.37
N ALA A 212 24.52 -5.11 19.75
CA ALA A 212 25.41 -4.61 20.79
C ALA A 212 25.16 -5.44 22.04
N ALA A 213 26.24 -6.14 22.47
CA ALA A 213 26.24 -7.00 23.65
C ALA A 213 26.07 -6.17 24.92
#